data_1bc72bd870f54278334b3634be41b374
#
_entry.id   1bc72bd870f54278334b3634be41b374
#
_cell.length_a   1.000
_cell.length_b   1.000
_cell.length_c   1.000
_cell.angle_alpha   90.00
_cell.angle_beta   90.00
_cell.angle_gamma   90.00
#
_symmetry.space_group_name_H-M   'P 1'
#
loop_
_entity.id
_entity.type
_entity.pdbx_description
1 polymer ?
#
loop_
_entity_poly.entity_id
_entity_poly.type
_entity_poly.pdbx_seq_one_letter_code
_entity_poly.pdbx_strand_id
1 'polypeptide(L)' 'IGSVNGNSLFLEVSNAIVRQGILFRQTELIKLIQEDFPQIIKLDIVINPELSKITP' A
#
# COMPACT_ATOMS: atom_id res chain seq x y z
N ILE A 1 2.77 6.13 -3.88
CA ILE A 1 2.61 5.56 -5.21
C ILE A 1 2.72 4.05 -5.12
N GLY A 2 1.88 3.38 -5.83
CA GLY A 2 1.84 1.94 -5.82
C GLY A 2 2.15 1.34 -7.18
N SER A 3 2.51 0.09 -7.18
CA SER A 3 2.68 -0.66 -8.40
C SER A 3 2.17 -2.08 -8.19
N VAL A 4 1.73 -2.70 -9.26
CA VAL A 4 1.25 -4.08 -9.23
C VAL A 4 2.38 -4.99 -9.65
N ASN A 5 2.63 -6.02 -8.85
CA ASN A 5 3.67 -7.00 -9.13
C ASN A 5 3.08 -8.39 -8.94
N GLY A 6 2.65 -8.99 -10.04
CA GLY A 6 1.99 -10.28 -9.99
C GLY A 6 0.65 -10.17 -9.27
N ASN A 7 0.53 -10.83 -8.13
CA ASN A 7 -0.67 -10.80 -7.31
C ASN A 7 -0.52 -9.95 -6.05
N SER A 8 0.49 -9.08 -6.03
CA SER A 8 0.75 -8.17 -4.91
C SER A 8 0.63 -6.73 -5.38
N LEU A 9 0.13 -5.87 -4.50
CA LEU A 9 0.16 -4.43 -4.72
C LEU A 9 1.23 -3.84 -3.81
N PHE A 10 2.18 -3.14 -4.41
CA PHE A 10 3.29 -2.53 -3.69
C PHE A 10 2.96 -1.07 -3.38
N LEU A 11 3.08 -0.69 -2.12
CA LEU A 11 2.81 0.68 -1.67
C LEU A 11 4.00 1.21 -0.89
N GLU A 12 4.28 2.50 -1.07
CA GLU A 12 5.26 3.21 -0.26
C GLU A 12 4.55 4.22 0.62
N VAL A 13 4.94 4.28 1.88
CA VAL A 13 4.38 5.22 2.85
C VAL A 13 5.52 5.96 3.53
N SER A 14 5.21 7.14 4.07
CA SER A 14 6.23 8.02 4.62
C SER A 14 6.67 7.63 6.03
N ASN A 15 5.85 6.94 6.79
CA ASN A 15 6.20 6.57 8.15
C ASN A 15 5.41 5.35 8.62
N ALA A 16 5.82 4.83 9.79
CA ALA A 16 5.25 3.61 10.34
C ALA A 16 3.80 3.78 10.79
N ILE A 17 3.40 4.98 11.15
CA ILE A 17 2.02 5.23 11.59
C ILE A 17 1.06 5.03 10.42
N VAL A 18 1.43 5.57 9.26
CA VAL A 18 0.63 5.41 8.06
C VAL A 18 0.58 3.93 7.65
N ARG A 19 1.72 3.25 7.72
CA ARG A 19 1.79 1.82 7.40
C ARG A 19 0.86 1.02 8.30
N GLN A 20 0.88 1.30 9.59
CA GLN A 20 0.05 0.59 10.54
C GLN A 20 -1.44 0.83 10.28
N GLY A 21 -1.81 2.07 9.93
CA GLY A 21 -3.20 2.38 9.59
C GLY A 21 -3.68 1.61 8.38
N ILE A 22 -2.83 1.47 7.37
CA ILE A 22 -3.17 0.70 6.18
C ILE A 22 -3.29 -0.78 6.50
N LEU A 23 -2.36 -1.33 7.30
CA LEU A 23 -2.41 -2.73 7.69
C LEU A 23 -3.66 -3.06 8.49
N PHE A 24 -4.13 -2.12 9.29
CA PHE A 24 -5.36 -2.30 10.05
C PHE A 24 -6.57 -2.54 9.15
N ARG A 25 -6.54 -1.94 7.97
CA ARG A 25 -7.65 -2.02 7.03
C ARG A 25 -7.30 -2.81 5.77
N GLN A 26 -6.23 -3.58 5.81
CA GLN A 26 -5.75 -4.25 4.60
C GLN A 26 -6.80 -5.18 3.99
N THR A 27 -7.59 -5.85 4.80
CA THR A 27 -8.62 -6.75 4.27
C THR A 27 -9.66 -5.98 3.47
N GLU A 28 -10.10 -4.84 3.97
CA GLU A 28 -11.06 -4.00 3.27
C GLU A 28 -10.46 -3.42 2.00
N LEU A 29 -9.20 -2.97 2.09
CA LEU A 29 -8.51 -2.39 0.95
C LEU A 29 -8.31 -3.43 -0.14
N ILE A 30 -7.92 -4.65 0.22
CA ILE A 30 -7.75 -5.71 -0.76
C ILE A 30 -9.06 -6.00 -1.46
N LYS A 31 -10.16 -6.05 -0.73
CA LYS A 31 -11.47 -6.28 -1.33
C LYS A 31 -11.84 -5.19 -2.34
N LEU A 32 -11.55 -3.94 -2.00
CA LEU A 32 -11.83 -2.83 -2.91
C LEU A 32 -10.96 -2.92 -4.17
N ILE A 33 -9.68 -3.24 -3.98
CA ILE A 33 -8.77 -3.38 -5.10
C ILE A 33 -9.19 -4.54 -5.99
N GLN A 34 -9.68 -5.63 -5.42
CA GLN A 34 -10.09 -6.80 -6.17
C GLN A 34 -11.30 -6.57 -7.06
N GLU A 35 -12.03 -5.49 -6.84
CA GLU A 35 -13.12 -5.14 -7.77
C GLU A 35 -12.56 -4.84 -9.15
N ASP A 36 -11.40 -4.22 -9.24
CA ASP A 36 -10.75 -3.89 -10.50
C ASP A 36 -9.61 -4.85 -10.84
N PHE A 37 -8.95 -5.39 -9.81
CA PHE A 37 -7.79 -6.24 -9.98
C PHE A 37 -7.96 -7.49 -9.13
N PRO A 38 -8.78 -8.45 -9.56
CA PRO A 38 -9.08 -9.62 -8.75
C PRO A 38 -7.88 -10.53 -8.47
N GLN A 39 -6.80 -10.36 -9.22
CA GLN A 39 -5.59 -11.13 -8.99
C GLN A 39 -4.80 -10.68 -7.76
N ILE A 40 -5.09 -9.48 -7.24
CA ILE A 40 -4.37 -8.95 -6.09
C ILE A 40 -4.87 -9.63 -4.83
N ILE A 41 -3.97 -10.29 -4.12
CA ILE A 41 -4.33 -11.02 -2.89
C ILE A 41 -3.57 -10.52 -1.68
N LYS A 42 -2.59 -9.64 -1.85
CA LYS A 42 -1.83 -9.11 -0.73
C LYS A 42 -1.30 -7.71 -1.01
N LEU A 43 -0.96 -7.01 0.08
CA LEU A 43 -0.35 -5.70 0.01
C LEU A 43 1.08 -5.78 0.54
N ASP A 44 2.01 -5.20 -0.20
CA ASP A 44 3.39 -5.00 0.26
C ASP A 44 3.56 -3.53 0.57
N ILE A 45 3.79 -3.21 1.84
CA ILE A 45 3.90 -1.83 2.27
C ILE A 45 5.31 -1.58 2.78
N VAL A 46 5.96 -0.59 2.18
CA VAL A 46 7.35 -0.23 2.51
C VAL A 46 7.37 1.19 3.05
N ILE A 47 8.15 1.40 4.08
CA ILE A 47 8.35 2.74 4.65
C ILE A 47 9.48 3.42 3.90
N ASN A 48 9.18 4.57 3.31
CA ASN A 48 10.17 5.38 2.63
C ASN A 48 10.13 6.79 3.23
N PRO A 49 11.00 7.11 4.19
CA PRO A 49 10.96 8.40 4.87
C PRO A 49 11.24 9.58 3.95
N GLU A 50 11.81 9.35 2.78
CA GLU A 50 12.07 10.42 1.83
C GLU A 50 10.78 11.01 1.24
N LEU A 51 9.68 10.26 1.31
CA LEU A 51 8.41 10.80 0.83
C LEU A 51 7.97 12.03 1.61
N SER A 52 8.34 12.12 2.88
CA SER A 52 8.00 13.29 3.69
C SER A 52 8.92 14.47 3.47
N LYS A 53 10.00 14.30 2.71
CA LYS A 53 10.97 15.34 2.40
C LYS A 53 10.73 16.03 1.06
N ILE A 54 9.70 15.64 0.35
CA ILE A 54 9.43 16.16 -0.98
C ILE A 54 8.90 17.58 -0.93
N THR A 55 8.29 17.97 0.16
CA THR A 55 7.79 19.33 0.31
C THR A 55 8.94 20.32 0.45
N PRO A 56 8.90 21.41 -0.26
CA PRO A 56 9.90 22.47 -0.15
C PRO A 56 9.87 23.15 1.19
#